data_88d57bbf831eec38be43e8b8fda8a2bc
#
_entry.id   88d57bbf831eec38be43e8b8fda8a2bc
#
_cell.length_a   1.000
_cell.length_b   1.000
_cell.length_c   1.000
_cell.angle_alpha   90.00
_cell.angle_beta   90.00
_cell.angle_gamma   90.00
#
_symmetry.space_group_name_H-M   'P 1'
#
loop_
_entity.id
_entity.type
_entity.pdbx_description
1 polymer ?
#
loop_
_entity_poly.entity_id
_entity_poly.type
_entity_poly.pdbx_seq_one_letter_code
_entity_poly.pdbx_strand_id
1 'polypeptide(L)'
;MQLLPLLPRLALVAFSLSLLAISYGQSGSIQKKNVLLICVDDLRPELKSFGVDYIHSPNIDRLAASGRAFYRHYVNAPTCGASRYTMLTGQYGSYGNQALFQRAEKLGSSDSAIPPSMPEWFRKNGYKTVSVGKVSHHPGGWGGEDWYDHNVLEMPGAWDRQLMPTGRWKHPRGAMHSLIHGEIKPIGSFSENKMDVMQSAEGEDTDYHDGLIAVEGLEQLENLAEAHTPFFLAIGFIKPHLPFGAPARYMDPYKGIELPPIPHPETPRGQTTWHASGEFTNQYFHHGKDPNVDKDYAEEVRKHYAACVSYVDHHVGLILAKLEETGRDKDTIVVLWGDHGWHLGEYAIWGKHCLFEEALRSPLIISVPGMNNPGTKTDAVVETLDLFPTLCELTGLELPDFAHGKSLVPQIKNPNVEGHTAYAYTNRAKTIRNASHRLTLHNDGYVELYDHTTPEKETKNVAQQNPAVVKALAALINQKGPED
;
A
#
# COMPACT_ATOMS: atom_id res chain seq x y z
N MET A 1 -97.86 -53.07 11.89
CA MET A 1 -98.58 -51.98 11.17
C MET A 1 -97.68 -50.74 11.28
N GLN A 2 -97.44 -50.10 10.24
CA GLN A 2 -96.66 -48.90 9.94
C GLN A 2 -95.17 -48.99 9.73
N LEU A 3 -94.85 -48.78 8.46
CA LEU A 3 -93.64 -48.61 7.79
C LEU A 3 -92.88 -47.32 8.19
N LEU A 4 -91.63 -47.38 8.36
CA LEU A 4 -90.74 -46.22 8.35
C LEU A 4 -89.81 -46.32 7.18
N PRO A 5 -89.55 -45.20 6.40
CA PRO A 5 -88.76 -45.23 5.23
C PRO A 5 -87.32 -45.01 5.51
N LEU A 6 -86.44 -45.69 4.71
CA LEU A 6 -85.04 -45.52 4.63
C LEU A 6 -84.66 -44.16 4.00
N LEU A 7 -83.77 -43.41 4.64
CA LEU A 7 -83.08 -42.29 4.06
C LEU A 7 -81.63 -42.69 3.66
N PRO A 8 -81.13 -42.24 2.51
CA PRO A 8 -79.78 -42.60 2.06
C PRO A 8 -78.72 -41.75 2.73
N ARG A 9 -77.62 -42.38 3.15
CA ARG A 9 -76.41 -41.74 3.64
C ARG A 9 -75.65 -41.04 2.47
N LEU A 10 -75.59 -39.71 2.46
CA LEU A 10 -74.64 -38.94 1.71
C LEU A 10 -73.27 -39.07 2.31
N ALA A 11 -72.28 -39.60 1.56
CA ALA A 11 -70.88 -39.59 1.88
C ALA A 11 -70.29 -38.21 1.53
N LEU A 12 -69.90 -37.46 2.55
CA LEU A 12 -69.07 -36.22 2.37
C LEU A 12 -67.65 -36.62 2.07
N VAL A 13 -67.19 -36.43 0.82
CA VAL A 13 -65.79 -36.49 0.46
C VAL A 13 -65.16 -35.13 0.78
N ALA A 14 -64.38 -35.08 1.84
CA ALA A 14 -63.61 -33.92 2.18
C ALA A 14 -62.36 -33.88 1.28
N PHE A 15 -62.32 -32.95 0.34
CA PHE A 15 -61.12 -32.61 -0.44
C PHE A 15 -60.19 -31.77 0.41
N SER A 16 -59.12 -32.37 0.91
CA SER A 16 -58.02 -31.65 1.57
C SER A 16 -57.19 -30.93 0.50
N LEU A 17 -57.36 -29.62 0.33
CA LEU A 17 -56.44 -28.78 -0.40
C LEU A 17 -55.16 -28.61 0.46
N SER A 18 -54.11 -29.34 0.15
CA SER A 18 -52.76 -29.09 0.67
C SER A 18 -52.25 -27.83 -0.02
N LEU A 19 -52.28 -26.69 0.64
CA LEU A 19 -51.52 -25.50 0.26
C LEU A 19 -50.02 -25.84 0.42
N LEU A 20 -49.34 -26.17 -0.70
CA LEU A 20 -47.89 -26.09 -0.78
C LEU A 20 -47.50 -24.60 -0.62
N ALA A 21 -47.12 -24.20 0.56
CA ALA A 21 -46.42 -22.96 0.78
C ALA A 21 -45.03 -23.13 0.13
N ILE A 22 -44.86 -22.60 -1.08
CA ILE A 22 -43.54 -22.39 -1.69
C ILE A 22 -42.90 -21.30 -0.82
N SER A 23 -42.07 -21.72 0.13
CA SER A 23 -41.14 -20.81 0.81
C SER A 23 -40.16 -20.34 -0.28
N TYR A 24 -40.40 -19.14 -0.79
CA TYR A 24 -39.36 -18.36 -1.44
C TYR A 24 -38.25 -18.22 -0.39
N GLY A 25 -37.21 -19.02 -0.53
CA GLY A 25 -36.00 -18.83 0.19
C GLY A 25 -35.56 -17.36 -0.05
N GLN A 26 -35.58 -16.56 1.00
CA GLN A 26 -34.83 -15.32 0.99
C GLN A 26 -33.43 -15.68 0.53
N SER A 27 -33.09 -15.30 -0.70
CA SER A 27 -31.69 -15.20 -1.11
C SER A 27 -31.09 -14.20 -0.12
N GLY A 28 -30.43 -14.70 0.90
CA GLY A 28 -29.69 -13.86 1.83
C GLY A 28 -28.78 -13.00 0.96
N SER A 29 -29.06 -11.71 0.88
CA SER A 29 -28.16 -10.77 0.25
C SER A 29 -26.81 -11.00 0.92
N ILE A 30 -25.84 -11.48 0.15
CA ILE A 30 -24.46 -11.60 0.64
C ILE A 30 -24.10 -10.19 1.12
N GLN A 31 -23.96 -10.04 2.43
CA GLN A 31 -23.61 -8.74 3.00
C GLN A 31 -22.25 -8.36 2.43
N LYS A 32 -22.21 -7.25 1.68
CA LYS A 32 -20.99 -6.72 1.11
C LYS A 32 -20.02 -6.40 2.24
N LYS A 33 -18.79 -6.90 2.17
CA LYS A 33 -17.73 -6.55 3.13
C LYS A 33 -17.25 -5.14 2.87
N ASN A 34 -16.91 -4.43 3.94
CA ASN A 34 -16.21 -3.16 3.87
C ASN A 34 -14.73 -3.37 3.54
N VAL A 35 -14.08 -2.29 3.15
CA VAL A 35 -12.63 -2.25 2.92
C VAL A 35 -12.04 -1.10 3.74
N LEU A 36 -11.02 -1.42 4.53
CA LEU A 36 -10.10 -0.47 5.16
C LEU A 36 -8.73 -0.66 4.53
N LEU A 37 -8.30 0.30 3.73
CA LEU A 37 -6.99 0.33 3.09
C LEU A 37 -6.08 1.30 3.84
N ILE A 38 -5.02 0.80 4.44
CA ILE A 38 -3.99 1.57 5.13
C ILE A 38 -2.77 1.64 4.22
N CYS A 39 -2.46 2.84 3.73
CA CYS A 39 -1.28 3.12 2.91
C CYS A 39 -0.21 3.74 3.80
N VAL A 40 1.04 3.28 3.69
CA VAL A 40 2.18 3.82 4.44
C VAL A 40 3.28 4.19 3.46
N ASP A 41 3.72 5.45 3.51
CA ASP A 41 4.67 6.02 2.55
C ASP A 41 6.11 5.63 2.93
N ASP A 42 6.92 5.22 1.95
CA ASP A 42 8.33 4.81 2.13
C ASP A 42 8.53 3.64 3.12
N LEU A 43 7.51 2.82 3.38
CA LEU A 43 7.62 1.71 4.31
C LEU A 43 8.25 0.49 3.62
N ARG A 44 9.52 0.22 3.92
CA ARG A 44 10.16 -1.06 3.59
C ARG A 44 9.67 -2.17 4.57
N PRO A 45 9.95 -3.47 4.31
CA PRO A 45 9.57 -4.53 5.23
C PRO A 45 10.37 -4.54 6.55
N GLU A 46 10.57 -3.36 7.13
CA GLU A 46 11.24 -3.10 8.41
C GLU A 46 10.22 -3.22 9.54
N LEU A 47 9.69 -4.46 9.70
CA LEU A 47 8.66 -4.83 10.66
C LEU A 47 9.05 -6.15 11.32
N LYS A 48 8.69 -6.34 12.59
CA LYS A 48 9.00 -7.57 13.30
C LYS A 48 8.31 -8.79 12.66
N SER A 49 7.08 -8.64 12.21
CA SER A 49 6.33 -9.67 11.45
C SER A 49 6.99 -10.03 10.12
N PHE A 50 7.91 -9.21 9.59
CA PHE A 50 8.71 -9.48 8.41
C PHE A 50 10.15 -9.92 8.73
N GLY A 51 10.46 -10.20 10.00
CA GLY A 51 11.73 -10.77 10.45
C GLY A 51 12.77 -9.75 10.88
N VAL A 52 12.38 -8.53 11.20
CA VAL A 52 13.28 -7.48 11.71
C VAL A 52 13.07 -7.30 13.21
N ASP A 53 13.88 -7.98 14.02
CA ASP A 53 13.64 -8.14 15.46
C ASP A 53 13.77 -6.85 16.27
N TYR A 54 14.57 -5.87 15.82
CA TYR A 54 14.78 -4.62 16.58
C TYR A 54 13.64 -3.61 16.42
N ILE A 55 12.77 -3.78 15.43
CA ILE A 55 11.66 -2.86 15.19
C ILE A 55 10.53 -3.08 16.21
N HIS A 56 10.03 -1.97 16.75
CA HIS A 56 8.87 -1.96 17.62
C HIS A 56 7.61 -1.64 16.81
N SER A 57 6.91 -2.70 16.35
CA SER A 57 5.72 -2.63 15.49
C SER A 57 4.57 -3.54 15.97
N PRO A 58 4.17 -3.51 17.26
CA PRO A 58 3.26 -4.51 17.84
C PRO A 58 1.86 -4.52 17.21
N ASN A 59 1.37 -3.39 16.71
CA ASN A 59 0.03 -3.28 16.15
C ASN A 59 -0.03 -3.82 14.71
N ILE A 60 0.96 -3.50 13.89
CA ILE A 60 1.10 -4.07 12.54
C ILE A 60 1.38 -5.58 12.66
N ASP A 61 2.16 -6.02 13.64
CA ASP A 61 2.41 -7.43 13.91
C ASP A 61 1.13 -8.16 14.33
N ARG A 62 0.25 -7.52 15.13
CA ARG A 62 -1.07 -8.03 15.46
C ARG A 62 -1.96 -8.17 14.20
N LEU A 63 -1.93 -7.20 13.29
CA LEU A 63 -2.63 -7.30 12.01
C LEU A 63 -2.06 -8.46 11.17
N ALA A 64 -0.75 -8.62 11.11
CA ALA A 64 -0.12 -9.74 10.43
C ALA A 64 -0.52 -11.10 11.05
N ALA A 65 -0.63 -11.17 12.39
CA ALA A 65 -1.08 -12.37 13.10
C ALA A 65 -2.57 -12.70 12.87
N SER A 66 -3.40 -11.74 12.48
CA SER A 66 -4.81 -11.94 12.12
C SER A 66 -5.06 -12.03 10.63
N GLY A 67 -4.03 -11.82 9.80
CA GLY A 67 -4.10 -11.75 8.35
C GLY A 67 -3.14 -12.68 7.62
N ARG A 68 -2.90 -12.36 6.35
CA ARG A 68 -1.89 -12.97 5.49
C ARG A 68 -0.82 -11.94 5.18
N ALA A 69 0.42 -12.17 5.61
CA ALA A 69 1.58 -11.36 5.24
C ALA A 69 2.21 -11.90 3.95
N PHE A 70 2.37 -11.04 2.97
CA PHE A 70 2.99 -11.34 1.67
C PHE A 70 4.46 -10.90 1.71
N TYR A 71 5.36 -11.83 1.94
CA TYR A 71 6.79 -11.54 2.15
C TYR A 71 7.52 -11.11 0.88
N ARG A 72 6.95 -11.42 -0.29
CA ARG A 72 7.49 -11.08 -1.61
C ARG A 72 6.48 -10.29 -2.43
N HIS A 73 5.92 -9.26 -1.81
CA HIS A 73 5.16 -8.23 -2.50
C HIS A 73 6.12 -7.19 -3.08
N TYR A 74 5.92 -6.85 -4.34
CA TYR A 74 6.71 -5.87 -5.07
C TYR A 74 5.82 -4.80 -5.69
N VAL A 75 6.30 -3.56 -5.61
CA VAL A 75 5.65 -2.44 -6.27
C VAL A 75 6.08 -2.36 -7.74
N ASN A 76 5.24 -1.76 -8.57
CA ASN A 76 5.49 -1.68 -10.01
C ASN A 76 6.37 -0.49 -10.41
N ALA A 77 6.57 0.46 -9.51
CA ALA A 77 7.48 1.58 -9.70
C ALA A 77 8.05 2.06 -8.36
N PRO A 78 9.36 2.34 -8.24
CA PRO A 78 9.99 2.79 -7.00
C PRO A 78 9.88 4.31 -6.81
N THR A 79 8.67 4.85 -6.96
CA THR A 79 8.36 6.26 -6.70
C THR A 79 6.88 6.41 -6.36
N CYS A 80 6.57 7.27 -5.37
CA CYS A 80 5.24 7.33 -4.76
C CYS A 80 4.11 7.53 -5.78
N GLY A 81 4.23 8.49 -6.70
CA GLY A 81 3.14 8.80 -7.65
C GLY A 81 2.84 7.64 -8.59
N ALA A 82 3.85 7.04 -9.22
CA ALA A 82 3.66 5.91 -10.13
C ALA A 82 3.22 4.63 -9.41
N SER A 83 3.75 4.37 -8.20
CA SER A 83 3.31 3.23 -7.39
C SER A 83 1.85 3.39 -6.96
N ARG A 84 1.46 4.57 -6.48
CA ARG A 84 0.06 4.87 -6.11
C ARG A 84 -0.87 4.84 -7.32
N TYR A 85 -0.38 5.24 -8.49
CA TYR A 85 -1.12 5.07 -9.75
C TYR A 85 -1.48 3.59 -9.98
N THR A 86 -0.49 2.69 -9.91
CA THR A 86 -0.74 1.25 -10.15
C THR A 86 -1.71 0.65 -9.14
N MET A 87 -1.59 1.02 -7.87
CA MET A 87 -2.50 0.58 -6.80
C MET A 87 -3.93 1.07 -7.02
N LEU A 88 -4.08 2.38 -7.32
CA LEU A 88 -5.40 3.01 -7.44
C LEU A 88 -6.12 2.71 -8.75
N THR A 89 -5.41 2.35 -9.80
CA THR A 89 -6.00 2.09 -11.13
C THR A 89 -6.00 0.63 -11.56
N GLY A 90 -5.15 -0.20 -10.95
CA GLY A 90 -4.91 -1.57 -11.42
C GLY A 90 -4.18 -1.65 -12.76
N GLN A 91 -3.58 -0.56 -13.22
CA GLN A 91 -2.91 -0.45 -14.52
C GLN A 91 -1.49 0.10 -14.39
N TYR A 92 -0.64 -0.22 -15.36
CA TYR A 92 0.64 0.48 -15.49
C TYR A 92 0.41 1.91 -15.98
N GLY A 93 1.14 2.86 -15.43
CA GLY A 93 1.06 4.27 -15.80
C GLY A 93 2.43 4.86 -16.15
N SER A 94 2.48 6.16 -16.44
CA SER A 94 3.75 6.86 -16.62
C SER A 94 4.58 6.81 -15.34
N TYR A 95 5.91 6.71 -15.50
CA TYR A 95 6.81 6.80 -14.36
C TYR A 95 6.90 8.26 -13.87
N GLY A 96 6.67 8.46 -12.58
CA GLY A 96 6.82 9.75 -11.91
C GLY A 96 5.64 10.12 -11.01
N ASN A 97 5.80 11.24 -10.33
CA ASN A 97 4.83 11.69 -9.33
C ASN A 97 3.58 12.35 -9.93
N GLN A 98 3.59 12.64 -11.23
CA GLN A 98 2.49 13.28 -11.96
C GLN A 98 1.51 12.30 -12.62
N ALA A 99 1.72 10.98 -12.46
CA ALA A 99 0.97 9.96 -13.19
C ALA A 99 -0.56 10.06 -13.03
N LEU A 100 -1.04 10.34 -11.81
CA LEU A 100 -2.48 10.51 -11.55
C LEU A 100 -3.05 11.80 -12.15
N PHE A 101 -2.28 12.90 -12.14
CA PHE A 101 -2.71 14.13 -12.82
C PHE A 101 -2.80 13.98 -14.33
N GLN A 102 -1.84 13.27 -14.94
CA GLN A 102 -1.89 12.96 -16.37
C GLN A 102 -3.12 12.10 -16.72
N ARG A 103 -3.52 11.21 -15.81
CA ARG A 103 -4.80 10.48 -15.95
C ARG A 103 -5.99 11.42 -15.79
N ALA A 104 -5.98 12.32 -14.82
CA ALA A 104 -7.06 13.28 -14.60
C ALA A 104 -7.27 14.21 -15.79
N GLU A 105 -6.21 14.69 -16.41
CA GLU A 105 -6.25 15.49 -17.65
C GLU A 105 -6.93 14.73 -18.79
N LYS A 106 -6.56 13.45 -18.97
CA LYS A 106 -7.18 12.60 -20.00
C LYS A 106 -8.67 12.33 -19.72
N LEU A 107 -9.10 12.22 -18.45
CA LEU A 107 -10.52 12.09 -18.09
C LEU A 107 -11.36 13.30 -18.50
N GLY A 108 -10.75 14.50 -18.55
CA GLY A 108 -11.40 15.73 -19.01
C GLY A 108 -11.49 15.86 -20.52
N SER A 109 -10.82 15.00 -21.30
CA SER A 109 -10.86 15.03 -22.77
C SER A 109 -11.95 14.11 -23.32
N SER A 110 -12.61 14.54 -24.40
CA SER A 110 -13.74 13.81 -25.02
C SER A 110 -13.34 12.49 -25.71
N ASP A 111 -12.06 12.21 -25.85
CA ASP A 111 -11.55 11.17 -26.75
C ASP A 111 -11.06 9.89 -26.07
N SER A 112 -11.14 9.80 -24.74
CA SER A 112 -10.55 8.66 -24.04
C SER A 112 -11.56 7.91 -23.16
N ALA A 113 -11.78 6.63 -23.47
CA ALA A 113 -12.43 5.68 -22.56
C ALA A 113 -11.44 5.25 -21.45
N ILE A 114 -11.15 6.15 -20.50
CA ILE A 114 -10.28 5.84 -19.37
C ILE A 114 -11.04 4.96 -18.37
N PRO A 115 -10.52 3.79 -18.02
CA PRO A 115 -11.16 2.92 -17.06
C PRO A 115 -11.31 3.57 -15.68
N PRO A 116 -12.34 3.23 -14.91
CA PRO A 116 -12.52 3.75 -13.55
C PRO A 116 -11.36 3.31 -12.66
N SER A 117 -10.99 4.18 -11.73
CA SER A 117 -10.06 3.82 -10.65
C SER A 117 -10.71 2.86 -9.65
N MET A 118 -9.91 2.18 -8.84
CA MET A 118 -10.41 1.25 -7.83
C MET A 118 -11.44 1.90 -6.89
N PRO A 119 -11.20 3.06 -6.23
CA PRO A 119 -12.22 3.68 -5.40
C PRO A 119 -13.45 4.12 -6.21
N GLU A 120 -13.28 4.58 -7.45
CA GLU A 120 -14.41 4.89 -8.35
C GLU A 120 -15.24 3.65 -8.69
N TRP A 121 -14.59 2.49 -8.90
CA TRP A 121 -15.26 1.21 -9.12
C TRP A 121 -16.11 0.81 -7.92
N PHE A 122 -15.55 0.91 -6.70
CA PHE A 122 -16.29 0.65 -5.47
C PHE A 122 -17.46 1.62 -5.31
N ARG A 123 -17.26 2.92 -5.56
CA ARG A 123 -18.30 3.94 -5.49
C ARG A 123 -19.45 3.66 -6.45
N LYS A 124 -19.16 3.32 -7.70
CA LYS A 124 -20.16 2.92 -8.72
C LYS A 124 -20.93 1.66 -8.32
N ASN A 125 -20.35 0.82 -7.48
CA ASN A 125 -20.98 -0.40 -6.96
C ASN A 125 -21.63 -0.20 -5.58
N GLY A 126 -21.93 1.05 -5.19
CA GLY A 126 -22.73 1.39 -4.01
C GLY A 126 -21.96 1.44 -2.68
N TYR A 127 -20.63 1.54 -2.73
CA TYR A 127 -19.81 1.83 -1.55
C TYR A 127 -19.73 3.31 -1.28
N LYS A 128 -19.68 3.69 0.00
CA LYS A 128 -19.25 5.01 0.42
C LYS A 128 -17.73 5.05 0.41
N THR A 129 -17.14 5.96 -0.37
CA THR A 129 -15.69 6.03 -0.57
C THR A 129 -15.10 7.26 0.12
N VAL A 130 -14.15 7.03 1.03
CA VAL A 130 -13.49 8.09 1.79
C VAL A 130 -11.98 7.90 1.75
N SER A 131 -11.26 9.00 1.52
CA SER A 131 -9.79 9.06 1.56
C SER A 131 -9.36 10.06 2.62
N VAL A 132 -8.41 9.67 3.47
CA VAL A 132 -7.80 10.51 4.50
C VAL A 132 -6.28 10.45 4.38
N GLY A 133 -5.61 11.59 4.34
CA GLY A 133 -4.16 11.66 4.26
C GLY A 133 -3.58 11.32 2.89
N LYS A 134 -2.34 10.82 2.85
CA LYS A 134 -1.58 10.54 1.62
C LYS A 134 -1.96 9.18 1.00
N VAL A 135 -3.13 9.10 0.38
CA VAL A 135 -3.56 7.94 -0.42
C VAL A 135 -3.12 8.11 -1.88
N SER A 136 -3.39 9.23 -2.51
CA SER A 136 -2.74 9.69 -3.75
C SER A 136 -1.48 10.49 -3.43
N HIS A 137 -0.67 10.84 -4.45
CA HIS A 137 0.63 11.47 -4.21
C HIS A 137 0.52 12.97 -3.88
N HIS A 138 -0.36 13.68 -4.57
CA HIS A 138 -0.63 15.11 -4.35
C HIS A 138 -2.02 15.30 -3.76
N PRO A 139 -2.15 15.05 -2.48
CA PRO A 139 -3.45 15.10 -1.85
C PRO A 139 -4.09 16.51 -1.83
N GLY A 140 -3.36 17.57 -2.10
CA GLY A 140 -3.85 18.95 -2.21
C GLY A 140 -3.99 19.50 -3.62
N GLY A 141 -4.12 18.63 -4.62
CA GLY A 141 -4.17 19.04 -6.00
C GLY A 141 -2.78 19.33 -6.60
N TRP A 142 -2.74 19.86 -7.83
CA TRP A 142 -1.52 20.04 -8.60
C TRP A 142 -0.45 20.90 -7.91
N GLY A 143 -0.86 22.02 -7.33
CA GLY A 143 0.05 22.90 -6.60
C GLY A 143 0.47 22.40 -5.24
N GLY A 144 -0.25 21.44 -4.68
CA GLY A 144 -0.10 21.00 -3.30
C GLY A 144 -0.41 22.11 -2.28
N GLU A 145 -1.07 23.18 -2.71
CA GLU A 145 -1.34 24.36 -1.91
C GLU A 145 -2.79 24.45 -1.44
N ASP A 146 -3.71 23.93 -2.28
CA ASP A 146 -5.13 23.90 -1.96
C ASP A 146 -5.69 22.49 -2.11
N TRP A 147 -5.90 21.85 -0.98
CA TRP A 147 -6.51 20.52 -0.89
C TRP A 147 -7.97 20.52 -1.34
N TYR A 148 -8.64 21.66 -1.18
CA TYR A 148 -10.06 21.81 -1.48
C TYR A 148 -10.34 22.36 -2.86
N ASP A 149 -9.32 22.62 -3.69
CA ASP A 149 -9.50 23.00 -5.08
C ASP A 149 -9.97 21.80 -5.91
N HIS A 150 -11.29 21.68 -6.04
CA HIS A 150 -11.93 20.62 -6.82
C HIS A 150 -11.62 20.67 -8.32
N ASN A 151 -11.01 21.75 -8.81
CA ASN A 151 -10.67 21.89 -10.22
C ASN A 151 -9.36 21.18 -10.58
N VAL A 152 -8.54 20.79 -9.60
CA VAL A 152 -7.20 20.20 -9.79
C VAL A 152 -7.00 18.97 -8.93
N LEU A 153 -7.90 18.01 -9.02
CA LEU A 153 -7.83 16.74 -8.27
C LEU A 153 -7.04 15.68 -9.03
N GLU A 154 -6.18 14.95 -8.34
CA GLU A 154 -5.52 13.75 -8.90
C GLU A 154 -6.51 12.63 -9.24
N MET A 155 -7.61 12.51 -8.49
CA MET A 155 -8.56 11.42 -8.58
C MET A 155 -10.01 11.94 -8.71
N PRO A 156 -10.34 12.71 -9.77
CA PRO A 156 -11.69 13.23 -9.93
C PRO A 156 -12.72 12.10 -10.00
N GLY A 157 -13.81 12.23 -9.24
CA GLY A 157 -14.91 11.28 -9.21
C GLY A 157 -14.66 9.98 -8.42
N ALA A 158 -13.47 9.80 -7.83
CA ALA A 158 -13.11 8.58 -7.11
C ALA A 158 -13.69 8.53 -5.68
N TRP A 159 -13.72 9.66 -5.00
CA TRP A 159 -14.05 9.75 -3.58
C TRP A 159 -15.33 10.55 -3.33
N ASP A 160 -16.17 10.09 -2.40
CA ASP A 160 -17.26 10.89 -1.87
C ASP A 160 -16.74 11.97 -0.91
N ARG A 161 -15.64 11.66 -0.19
CA ARG A 161 -14.89 12.62 0.65
C ARG A 161 -13.41 12.35 0.50
N GLN A 162 -12.64 13.42 0.31
CA GLN A 162 -11.18 13.38 0.29
C GLN A 162 -10.67 14.43 1.28
N LEU A 163 -9.92 14.00 2.29
CA LEU A 163 -9.60 14.78 3.46
C LEU A 163 -8.09 14.77 3.73
N MET A 164 -7.54 15.95 3.98
CA MET A 164 -6.16 16.10 4.44
C MET A 164 -6.10 17.12 5.57
N PRO A 165 -6.13 16.64 6.82
CA PRO A 165 -6.03 17.54 7.95
C PRO A 165 -4.62 18.14 7.99
N THR A 166 -4.50 19.42 7.72
CA THR A 166 -3.20 20.10 7.69
C THR A 166 -2.86 20.85 8.98
N GLY A 167 -3.88 21.25 9.75
CA GLY A 167 -3.69 21.94 11.00
C GLY A 167 -2.76 23.15 10.87
N ARG A 168 -1.73 23.23 11.72
CA ARG A 168 -0.72 24.30 11.69
C ARG A 168 0.17 24.30 10.44
N TRP A 169 0.24 23.19 9.70
CA TRP A 169 1.02 23.04 8.46
C TRP A 169 0.43 23.81 7.29
N LYS A 170 -0.82 24.25 7.39
CA LYS A 170 -1.60 25.10 6.48
C LYS A 170 -1.97 24.47 5.15
N HIS A 171 -1.12 23.63 4.57
CA HIS A 171 -1.39 22.97 3.30
C HIS A 171 -0.66 21.62 3.22
N PRO A 172 -1.09 20.69 2.33
CA PRO A 172 -0.59 19.32 2.26
C PRO A 172 0.91 19.21 2.04
N ARG A 173 1.50 20.06 1.20
CA ARG A 173 2.94 20.05 0.97
C ARG A 173 3.72 20.41 2.23
N GLY A 174 3.23 21.37 3.00
CA GLY A 174 3.78 21.69 4.31
C GLY A 174 3.77 20.47 5.23
N ALA A 175 2.64 19.82 5.28
CA ALA A 175 2.46 18.62 6.05
C ALA A 175 3.45 17.49 5.71
N MET A 176 3.70 17.26 4.43
CA MET A 176 4.61 16.20 3.97
C MET A 176 6.08 16.47 4.31
N HIS A 177 6.51 17.73 4.28
CA HIS A 177 7.92 18.10 4.36
C HIS A 177 8.30 18.86 5.64
N SER A 178 7.33 19.17 6.50
CA SER A 178 7.59 19.89 7.74
C SER A 178 7.86 18.93 8.90
N LEU A 179 8.60 19.45 9.88
CA LEU A 179 8.83 18.84 11.17
C LEU A 179 7.92 19.50 12.22
N ILE A 180 8.10 19.18 13.49
CA ILE A 180 7.19 19.53 14.59
C ILE A 180 6.70 20.98 14.64
N HIS A 181 7.42 21.97 14.27
CA HIS A 181 7.00 23.37 14.46
C HIS A 181 6.24 23.99 13.28
N GLY A 182 5.87 23.22 12.27
CA GLY A 182 5.11 23.71 11.11
C GLY A 182 5.90 24.62 10.16
N GLU A 183 7.21 24.70 10.32
CA GLU A 183 8.07 25.47 9.44
C GLU A 183 8.50 24.65 8.23
N ILE A 184 8.28 25.21 7.05
CA ILE A 184 8.75 24.65 5.79
C ILE A 184 10.00 25.38 5.39
N LYS A 185 11.11 24.65 5.33
CA LYS A 185 12.36 25.18 4.76
C LYS A 185 12.38 24.93 3.25
N PRO A 186 13.02 25.80 2.46
CA PRO A 186 13.14 25.59 1.00
C PRO A 186 13.82 24.25 0.70
N ILE A 187 13.18 23.42 -0.14
CA ILE A 187 13.73 22.18 -0.63
C ILE A 187 14.54 22.43 -1.89
N GLY A 188 15.64 21.71 -2.08
CA GLY A 188 16.42 21.75 -3.32
C GLY A 188 17.57 22.78 -3.35
N SER A 189 17.82 23.51 -2.27
CA SER A 189 19.03 24.32 -2.14
C SER A 189 20.09 23.61 -1.31
N PHE A 190 21.36 23.61 -1.75
CA PHE A 190 22.50 23.06 -1.00
C PHE A 190 22.99 24.01 0.10
N SER A 191 22.11 24.84 0.65
CA SER A 191 22.44 25.82 1.67
C SER A 191 22.02 25.33 3.07
N GLU A 192 22.49 26.02 4.12
CA GLU A 192 22.11 25.81 5.53
C GLU A 192 20.59 25.96 5.79
N ASN A 193 19.84 26.44 4.80
CA ASN A 193 18.38 26.62 4.87
C ASN A 193 17.57 25.37 4.51
N LYS A 194 18.24 24.23 4.26
CA LYS A 194 17.52 22.97 4.05
C LYS A 194 16.88 22.49 5.35
N MET A 195 15.81 21.73 5.20
CA MET A 195 15.18 21.02 6.31
C MET A 195 16.11 19.92 6.84
N ASP A 196 16.16 19.74 8.16
CA ASP A 196 16.88 18.61 8.74
C ASP A 196 16.34 17.29 8.23
N VAL A 197 17.25 16.33 7.97
CA VAL A 197 16.87 15.01 7.46
C VAL A 197 16.10 14.21 8.49
N MET A 198 16.30 14.49 9.78
CA MET A 198 15.66 13.79 10.88
C MET A 198 15.45 14.71 12.08
N GLN A 199 14.45 14.41 12.89
CA GLN A 199 14.17 15.10 14.13
C GLN A 199 13.39 14.21 15.09
N SER A 200 13.67 14.38 16.38
CA SER A 200 12.89 13.79 17.46
C SER A 200 12.74 14.82 18.56
N ALA A 201 11.54 15.37 18.74
CA ALA A 201 11.26 16.41 19.72
C ALA A 201 10.12 15.98 20.65
N GLU A 202 10.15 16.50 21.89
CA GLU A 202 9.03 16.31 22.82
C GLU A 202 7.76 16.94 22.26
N GLY A 203 6.65 16.24 22.38
CA GLY A 203 5.36 16.72 21.89
C GLY A 203 4.33 15.61 21.80
N GLU A 204 3.10 16.00 21.44
CA GLU A 204 1.97 15.11 21.22
C GLU A 204 2.04 14.52 19.79
N ASP A 205 1.29 13.46 19.54
CA ASP A 205 1.21 12.85 18.21
C ASP A 205 0.71 13.84 17.16
N THR A 206 -0.24 14.69 17.53
CA THR A 206 -0.82 15.71 16.65
C THR A 206 0.11 16.93 16.43
N ASP A 207 1.25 16.99 17.08
CA ASP A 207 2.31 17.93 16.74
C ASP A 207 3.04 17.53 15.46
N TYR A 208 2.94 16.26 15.07
CA TYR A 208 3.36 15.72 13.77
C TYR A 208 2.14 15.37 12.94
N HIS A 209 2.32 15.33 11.63
CA HIS A 209 1.20 15.30 10.71
C HIS A 209 0.37 14.01 10.76
N ASP A 210 1.01 12.86 10.92
CA ASP A 210 0.30 11.57 10.92
C ASP A 210 -0.64 11.40 12.11
N GLY A 211 -0.39 12.10 13.23
CA GLY A 211 -1.34 12.17 14.33
C GLY A 211 -2.65 12.87 13.93
N LEU A 212 -2.58 13.92 13.10
CA LEU A 212 -3.78 14.59 12.57
C LEU A 212 -4.53 13.68 11.58
N ILE A 213 -3.79 12.94 10.74
CA ILE A 213 -4.38 11.94 9.84
C ILE A 213 -5.10 10.84 10.64
N ALA A 214 -4.49 10.38 11.73
CA ALA A 214 -5.09 9.37 12.60
C ALA A 214 -6.39 9.87 13.23
N VAL A 215 -6.41 11.08 13.78
CA VAL A 215 -7.62 11.68 14.38
C VAL A 215 -8.74 11.77 13.36
N GLU A 216 -8.47 12.30 12.17
CA GLU A 216 -9.45 12.38 11.09
C GLU A 216 -9.91 10.98 10.63
N GLY A 217 -8.97 10.03 10.52
CA GLY A 217 -9.27 8.64 10.16
C GLY A 217 -10.21 7.96 11.15
N LEU A 218 -10.02 8.19 12.45
CA LEU A 218 -10.90 7.69 13.52
C LEU A 218 -12.32 8.27 13.40
N GLU A 219 -12.43 9.58 13.17
CA GLU A 219 -13.72 10.25 12.97
C GLU A 219 -14.46 9.72 11.74
N GLN A 220 -13.76 9.56 10.61
CA GLN A 220 -14.38 9.02 9.40
C GLN A 220 -14.80 7.56 9.57
N LEU A 221 -14.01 6.74 10.27
CA LEU A 221 -14.36 5.35 10.54
C LEU A 221 -15.62 5.25 11.42
N GLU A 222 -15.75 6.07 12.45
CA GLU A 222 -16.93 6.13 13.29
C GLU A 222 -18.19 6.53 12.49
N ASN A 223 -18.11 7.60 11.71
CA ASN A 223 -19.20 8.06 10.83
C ASN A 223 -19.63 6.98 9.82
N LEU A 224 -18.67 6.23 9.24
CA LEU A 224 -18.96 5.15 8.29
C LEU A 224 -19.55 3.92 8.97
N ALA A 225 -19.15 3.63 10.20
CA ALA A 225 -19.67 2.50 10.96
C ALA A 225 -21.16 2.67 11.29
N GLU A 226 -21.61 3.90 11.54
CA GLU A 226 -23.02 4.24 11.82
C GLU A 226 -23.92 4.19 10.59
N ALA A 227 -23.35 4.40 9.39
CA ALA A 227 -24.13 4.63 8.17
C ALA A 227 -24.78 3.38 7.56
N HIS A 228 -24.50 2.17 8.03
CA HIS A 228 -25.01 0.89 7.49
C HIS A 228 -24.80 0.66 5.98
N THR A 229 -24.10 1.55 5.30
CA THR A 229 -23.71 1.43 3.89
C THR A 229 -22.31 0.80 3.81
N PRO A 230 -22.05 -0.14 2.90
CA PRO A 230 -20.69 -0.66 2.75
C PRO A 230 -19.74 0.47 2.40
N PHE A 231 -18.55 0.46 2.99
CA PHE A 231 -17.58 1.53 2.81
C PHE A 231 -16.24 1.02 2.25
N PHE A 232 -15.57 1.91 1.56
CA PHE A 232 -14.17 1.82 1.17
C PHE A 232 -13.46 3.03 1.80
N LEU A 233 -12.80 2.82 2.94
CA LEU A 233 -12.02 3.82 3.64
C LEU A 233 -10.54 3.59 3.36
N ALA A 234 -9.87 4.59 2.80
CA ALA A 234 -8.42 4.60 2.62
C ALA A 234 -7.79 5.65 3.54
N ILE A 235 -6.80 5.22 4.34
CA ILE A 235 -6.05 6.10 5.23
C ILE A 235 -4.58 6.01 4.83
N GLY A 236 -3.97 7.15 4.48
CA GLY A 236 -2.59 7.24 4.03
C GLY A 236 -1.71 8.01 5.01
N PHE A 237 -0.80 7.31 5.70
CA PHE A 237 0.23 7.90 6.55
C PHE A 237 1.43 8.33 5.72
N ILE A 238 2.09 9.41 6.17
CA ILE A 238 3.25 9.99 5.49
C ILE A 238 4.54 9.35 5.99
N LYS A 239 4.68 9.12 7.30
CA LYS A 239 5.88 8.47 7.82
C LYS A 239 5.90 6.98 7.47
N PRO A 240 7.11 6.42 7.24
CA PRO A 240 8.46 6.99 7.44
C PRO A 240 9.05 7.80 6.26
N HIS A 241 8.26 8.40 5.37
CA HIS A 241 8.80 9.35 4.36
C HIS A 241 9.63 10.46 5.01
N LEU A 242 10.70 10.88 4.32
CA LEU A 242 11.53 12.02 4.72
C LEU A 242 10.71 13.31 4.95
N PRO A 243 11.16 14.18 5.88
CA PRO A 243 12.21 13.99 6.88
C PRO A 243 11.80 12.96 7.93
N PHE A 244 12.75 12.19 8.48
CA PHE A 244 12.46 11.19 9.51
C PHE A 244 12.17 11.87 10.83
N GLY A 245 10.90 12.17 11.08
CA GLY A 245 10.44 12.91 12.25
C GLY A 245 9.27 12.23 12.94
N ALA A 246 9.43 11.99 14.24
CA ALA A 246 8.40 11.46 15.13
C ALA A 246 8.57 12.06 16.54
N PRO A 247 7.53 12.10 17.40
CA PRO A 247 7.65 12.49 18.79
C PRO A 247 8.74 11.69 19.52
N ALA A 248 9.48 12.34 20.43
CA ALA A 248 10.69 11.81 21.09
C ALA A 248 10.46 10.44 21.75
N ARG A 249 9.26 10.17 22.28
CA ARG A 249 8.93 8.90 22.93
C ARG A 249 9.04 7.68 21.99
N TYR A 250 8.91 7.87 20.68
CA TYR A 250 9.06 6.77 19.72
C TYR A 250 10.52 6.39 19.45
N MET A 251 11.47 7.20 19.94
CA MET A 251 12.89 6.84 19.99
C MET A 251 13.24 5.92 21.17
N ASP A 252 12.38 5.82 22.20
CA ASP A 252 12.69 5.08 23.42
C ASP A 252 13.08 3.62 23.20
N PRO A 253 12.39 2.84 22.32
CA PRO A 253 12.78 1.47 22.02
C PRO A 253 14.19 1.33 21.41
N TYR A 254 14.73 2.40 20.84
CA TYR A 254 15.99 2.39 20.09
C TYR A 254 17.15 3.03 20.86
N LYS A 255 16.89 3.56 22.05
CA LYS A 255 17.94 4.11 22.92
C LYS A 255 18.81 2.99 23.47
N GLY A 256 20.13 3.13 23.33
CA GLY A 256 21.10 2.20 23.90
C GLY A 256 21.19 0.84 23.22
N ILE A 257 20.47 0.61 22.13
CA ILE A 257 20.65 -0.59 21.30
C ILE A 257 21.59 -0.28 20.14
N GLU A 258 22.36 -1.28 19.71
CA GLU A 258 23.12 -1.28 18.48
C GLU A 258 22.28 -1.98 17.38
N LEU A 259 22.14 -1.32 16.24
CA LEU A 259 21.41 -1.92 15.13
C LEU A 259 22.29 -2.94 14.38
N PRO A 260 21.70 -3.97 13.74
CA PRO A 260 22.45 -4.88 12.91
C PRO A 260 23.25 -4.13 11.83
N PRO A 261 24.44 -4.63 11.44
CA PRO A 261 25.20 -4.05 10.35
C PRO A 261 24.37 -3.92 9.07
N ILE A 262 24.62 -2.86 8.31
CA ILE A 262 24.00 -2.67 7.00
C ILE A 262 24.46 -3.80 6.07
N PRO A 263 23.53 -4.59 5.47
CA PRO A 263 23.92 -5.60 4.50
C PRO A 263 24.50 -4.96 3.25
N HIS A 264 25.62 -5.46 2.76
CA HIS A 264 26.25 -4.96 1.53
C HIS A 264 26.38 -3.42 1.46
N PRO A 265 27.11 -2.77 2.39
CA PRO A 265 27.12 -1.31 2.51
C PRO A 265 27.90 -0.60 1.40
N GLU A 266 28.60 -1.36 0.55
CA GLU A 266 29.45 -0.78 -0.50
C GLU A 266 28.74 -0.81 -1.86
N THR A 267 29.03 0.19 -2.69
CA THR A 267 28.58 0.18 -4.09
C THR A 267 29.13 -1.06 -4.81
N PRO A 268 28.25 -1.90 -5.38
CA PRO A 268 28.70 -3.12 -6.07
C PRO A 268 29.57 -2.82 -7.28
N ARG A 269 30.61 -3.61 -7.47
CA ARG A 269 31.54 -3.45 -8.60
C ARG A 269 30.87 -3.88 -9.91
N GLY A 270 31.10 -3.10 -10.97
CA GLY A 270 30.63 -3.43 -12.32
C GLY A 270 29.13 -3.29 -12.51
N GLN A 271 28.44 -2.69 -11.56
CA GLN A 271 27.02 -2.33 -11.70
C GLN A 271 26.86 -0.93 -12.28
N THR A 272 25.68 -0.72 -12.86
CA THR A 272 25.30 0.62 -13.26
C THR A 272 24.98 1.49 -12.03
N THR A 273 25.37 2.74 -12.09
CA THR A 273 25.09 3.75 -11.07
C THR A 273 23.98 4.71 -11.53
N TRP A 274 23.08 4.26 -12.41
CA TRP A 274 22.02 5.09 -12.97
C TRP A 274 21.02 5.58 -11.92
N HIS A 275 20.82 4.83 -10.86
CA HIS A 275 19.95 5.24 -9.78
C HIS A 275 20.66 6.29 -8.93
N ALA A 276 20.13 7.44 -8.88
CA ALA A 276 20.57 8.48 -7.98
C ALA A 276 19.30 8.96 -7.26
N SER A 277 19.03 8.44 -6.08
CA SER A 277 18.04 9.04 -5.21
C SER A 277 18.65 10.29 -4.59
N GLY A 278 18.55 11.39 -5.29
CA GLY A 278 19.04 12.67 -4.79
C GLY A 278 18.19 13.27 -3.67
N GLU A 279 17.04 12.68 -3.36
CA GLU A 279 16.13 13.19 -2.35
C GLU A 279 16.82 13.28 -0.99
N PHE A 280 17.31 12.17 -0.46
CA PHE A 280 18.00 12.12 0.83
C PHE A 280 19.26 13.01 0.83
N THR A 281 20.16 12.83 -0.12
CA THR A 281 21.48 13.48 -0.10
C THR A 281 21.44 14.95 -0.48
N ASN A 282 20.52 15.35 -1.38
CA ASN A 282 20.55 16.69 -1.99
C ASN A 282 19.49 17.63 -1.43
N GLN A 283 18.38 17.11 -0.90
CA GLN A 283 17.25 17.94 -0.48
C GLN A 283 17.19 18.21 1.02
N TYR A 284 17.94 17.46 1.83
CA TYR A 284 17.95 17.58 3.29
C TYR A 284 19.32 17.98 3.82
N PHE A 285 19.33 18.53 5.03
CA PHE A 285 20.54 18.96 5.72
C PHE A 285 21.07 17.84 6.61
N HIS A 286 22.33 17.49 6.41
CA HIS A 286 23.03 16.38 7.08
C HIS A 286 24.08 16.87 8.09
N HIS A 287 24.13 18.16 8.42
CA HIS A 287 25.10 18.73 9.37
C HIS A 287 26.57 18.41 9.03
N GLY A 288 26.87 18.32 7.72
CA GLY A 288 28.22 18.01 7.23
C GLY A 288 28.63 16.55 7.36
N LYS A 289 27.71 15.65 7.72
CA LYS A 289 27.95 14.21 7.86
C LYS A 289 27.53 13.45 6.59
N ASP A 290 28.18 12.31 6.33
CA ASP A 290 27.83 11.37 5.28
C ASP A 290 27.60 9.98 5.89
N PRO A 291 26.39 9.41 5.79
CA PRO A 291 26.10 8.11 6.40
C PRO A 291 26.84 6.94 5.72
N ASN A 292 27.43 7.13 4.53
CA ASN A 292 28.27 6.10 3.91
C ASN A 292 29.68 6.02 4.53
N VAL A 293 30.08 7.04 5.29
CA VAL A 293 31.41 7.15 5.91
C VAL A 293 31.32 7.13 7.43
N ASP A 294 30.33 7.85 7.98
CA ASP A 294 30.11 7.99 9.42
C ASP A 294 29.08 6.94 9.88
N LYS A 295 29.58 5.85 10.49
CA LYS A 295 28.73 4.73 10.93
C LYS A 295 27.77 5.12 12.05
N ASP A 296 28.17 6.00 12.97
CA ASP A 296 27.32 6.45 14.07
C ASP A 296 26.17 7.29 13.52
N TYR A 297 26.44 8.12 12.52
CA TYR A 297 25.43 8.89 11.83
C TYR A 297 24.48 8.00 11.01
N ALA A 298 24.99 6.98 10.33
CA ALA A 298 24.19 5.99 9.64
C ALA A 298 23.22 5.27 10.59
N GLU A 299 23.70 4.89 11.77
CA GLU A 299 22.87 4.27 12.80
C GLU A 299 21.82 5.23 13.35
N GLU A 300 22.18 6.49 13.57
CA GLU A 300 21.25 7.54 14.00
C GLU A 300 20.10 7.75 12.99
N VAL A 301 20.42 7.85 11.71
CA VAL A 301 19.43 7.94 10.62
C VAL A 301 18.48 6.73 10.61
N ARG A 302 19.04 5.52 10.74
CA ARG A 302 18.25 4.28 10.78
C ARG A 302 17.33 4.21 12.00
N LYS A 303 17.78 4.67 13.16
CA LYS A 303 16.97 4.74 14.39
C LYS A 303 15.81 5.75 14.24
N HIS A 304 16.02 6.87 13.58
CA HIS A 304 14.95 7.83 13.30
C HIS A 304 13.93 7.26 12.29
N TYR A 305 14.38 6.53 11.26
CA TYR A 305 13.47 5.78 10.40
C TYR A 305 12.64 4.77 11.22
N ALA A 306 13.28 3.98 12.07
CA ALA A 306 12.62 3.01 12.93
C ALA A 306 11.61 3.66 13.91
N ALA A 307 11.93 4.84 14.47
CA ALA A 307 11.00 5.61 15.30
C ALA A 307 9.76 6.08 14.50
N CYS A 308 9.95 6.49 13.25
CA CYS A 308 8.84 6.81 12.36
C CYS A 308 7.95 5.58 12.09
N VAL A 309 8.53 4.39 11.92
CA VAL A 309 7.76 3.14 11.79
C VAL A 309 6.95 2.87 13.05
N SER A 310 7.55 3.02 14.25
CA SER A 310 6.83 2.84 15.53
C SER A 310 5.72 3.87 15.74
N TYR A 311 5.91 5.08 15.27
CA TYR A 311 4.89 6.13 15.31
C TYR A 311 3.69 5.79 14.43
N VAL A 312 3.91 5.34 13.21
CA VAL A 312 2.83 4.87 12.32
C VAL A 312 2.17 3.61 12.87
N ASP A 313 2.95 2.67 13.41
CA ASP A 313 2.42 1.46 14.05
C ASP A 313 1.41 1.79 15.15
N HIS A 314 1.71 2.80 15.99
CA HIS A 314 0.79 3.28 17.01
C HIS A 314 -0.53 3.74 16.40
N HIS A 315 -0.50 4.55 15.36
CA HIS A 315 -1.71 5.05 14.70
C HIS A 315 -2.50 3.96 13.99
N VAL A 316 -1.83 3.01 13.36
CA VAL A 316 -2.47 1.79 12.84
C VAL A 316 -3.20 1.06 13.97
N GLY A 317 -2.58 0.97 15.14
CA GLY A 317 -3.20 0.38 16.34
C GLY A 317 -4.50 1.08 16.76
N LEU A 318 -4.50 2.41 16.77
CA LEU A 318 -5.71 3.19 17.09
C LEU A 318 -6.85 2.96 16.08
N ILE A 319 -6.55 2.94 14.78
CA ILE A 319 -7.54 2.67 13.73
C ILE A 319 -8.11 1.24 13.85
N LEU A 320 -7.26 0.23 14.09
CA LEU A 320 -7.70 -1.14 14.28
C LEU A 320 -8.56 -1.30 15.54
N ALA A 321 -8.19 -0.65 16.64
CA ALA A 321 -8.98 -0.64 17.87
C ALA A 321 -10.35 0.01 17.68
N LYS A 322 -10.44 1.12 16.94
CA LYS A 322 -11.71 1.76 16.60
C LYS A 322 -12.58 0.86 15.71
N LEU A 323 -11.98 0.14 14.78
CA LEU A 323 -12.71 -0.83 13.94
C LEU A 323 -13.32 -1.96 14.80
N GLU A 324 -12.58 -2.46 15.80
CA GLU A 324 -13.05 -3.45 16.77
C GLU A 324 -14.14 -2.86 17.69
N GLU A 325 -13.95 -1.64 18.23
CA GLU A 325 -14.90 -0.93 19.08
C GLU A 325 -16.25 -0.74 18.40
N THR A 326 -16.25 -0.40 17.12
CA THR A 326 -17.48 -0.23 16.32
C THR A 326 -18.10 -1.58 15.88
N GLY A 327 -17.44 -2.71 16.15
CA GLY A 327 -17.87 -4.05 15.76
C GLY A 327 -17.79 -4.31 14.25
N ARG A 328 -17.14 -3.40 13.48
CA ARG A 328 -17.00 -3.51 12.03
C ARG A 328 -15.82 -4.39 11.60
N ASP A 329 -14.98 -4.83 12.54
CA ASP A 329 -13.93 -5.82 12.31
C ASP A 329 -14.46 -7.14 11.73
N LYS A 330 -15.72 -7.49 12.05
CA LYS A 330 -16.39 -8.72 11.62
C LYS A 330 -16.79 -8.73 10.15
N ASP A 331 -16.87 -7.57 9.51
CA ASP A 331 -17.32 -7.40 8.12
C ASP A 331 -16.41 -6.49 7.28
N THR A 332 -15.21 -6.19 7.77
CA THR A 332 -14.25 -5.32 7.08
C THR A 332 -12.98 -6.09 6.69
N ILE A 333 -12.62 -6.03 5.41
CA ILE A 333 -11.31 -6.45 4.91
C ILE A 333 -10.32 -5.34 5.24
N VAL A 334 -9.23 -5.69 5.92
CA VAL A 334 -8.15 -4.74 6.24
C VAL A 334 -6.95 -5.04 5.37
N VAL A 335 -6.45 -4.03 4.68
CA VAL A 335 -5.21 -4.08 3.89
C VAL A 335 -4.24 -3.06 4.45
N LEU A 336 -3.01 -3.49 4.77
CA LEU A 336 -1.88 -2.60 4.98
C LEU A 336 -0.93 -2.77 3.80
N TRP A 337 -0.57 -1.66 3.17
CA TRP A 337 0.28 -1.60 1.98
C TRP A 337 1.33 -0.50 2.10
N GLY A 338 2.61 -0.85 1.94
CA GLY A 338 3.69 0.11 1.72
C GLY A 338 3.76 0.49 0.25
N ASP A 339 3.86 1.78 -0.07
CA ASP A 339 3.83 2.25 -1.47
C ASP A 339 5.12 1.95 -2.24
N HIS A 340 6.23 1.77 -1.59
CA HIS A 340 7.50 1.18 -2.03
C HIS A 340 8.43 0.97 -0.83
N GLY A 341 9.58 0.37 -1.09
CA GLY A 341 10.61 0.23 -0.10
C GLY A 341 11.56 1.44 -0.05
N TRP A 342 12.67 1.28 0.68
CA TRP A 342 13.68 2.32 0.89
C TRP A 342 15.03 1.66 1.22
N HIS A 343 16.13 2.18 0.69
CA HIS A 343 17.48 1.79 1.10
C HIS A 343 17.91 2.60 2.33
N LEU A 344 18.47 1.91 3.30
CA LEU A 344 19.05 2.48 4.52
C LEU A 344 20.57 2.22 4.59
N GLY A 345 21.24 2.39 3.45
CA GLY A 345 22.68 2.23 3.30
C GLY A 345 23.11 0.97 2.53
N GLU A 346 22.19 0.06 2.21
CA GLU A 346 22.50 -1.07 1.33
C GLU A 346 22.98 -0.54 -0.02
N TYR A 347 24.05 -1.12 -0.54
CA TYR A 347 24.72 -0.72 -1.80
C TYR A 347 25.20 0.74 -1.82
N ALA A 348 25.45 1.33 -0.66
CA ALA A 348 25.73 2.76 -0.46
C ALA A 348 24.59 3.68 -0.94
N ILE A 349 23.35 3.18 -0.97
CA ILE A 349 22.15 3.92 -1.37
C ILE A 349 21.37 4.34 -0.13
N TRP A 350 20.93 5.60 -0.10
CA TRP A 350 19.97 6.15 0.86
C TRP A 350 18.79 6.72 0.08
N GLY A 351 17.72 5.94 -0.01
CA GLY A 351 16.56 6.36 -0.80
C GLY A 351 15.90 5.24 -1.60
N LYS A 352 15.09 5.67 -2.54
CA LYS A 352 14.30 4.85 -3.47
C LYS A 352 14.78 5.09 -4.91
N HIS A 353 13.92 5.10 -5.89
CA HIS A 353 14.13 5.43 -7.30
C HIS A 353 15.10 4.49 -8.06
N CYS A 354 15.30 3.26 -7.59
CA CYS A 354 16.07 2.23 -8.26
C CYS A 354 15.29 0.91 -8.34
N LEU A 355 15.73 -0.01 -9.20
CA LEU A 355 15.05 -1.30 -9.42
C LEU A 355 15.66 -2.43 -8.59
N PHE A 356 16.23 -2.12 -7.42
CA PHE A 356 16.73 -3.11 -6.47
C PHE A 356 15.66 -3.55 -5.46
N GLU A 357 15.93 -4.67 -4.81
CA GLU A 357 15.03 -5.34 -3.87
C GLU A 357 14.51 -4.39 -2.79
N GLU A 358 15.41 -3.62 -2.15
CA GLU A 358 15.08 -2.75 -1.02
C GLU A 358 14.15 -1.58 -1.38
N ALA A 359 14.18 -1.12 -2.65
CA ALA A 359 13.29 -0.08 -3.14
C ALA A 359 11.95 -0.64 -3.67
N LEU A 360 11.94 -1.88 -4.17
CA LEU A 360 10.77 -2.47 -4.82
C LEU A 360 9.95 -3.35 -3.89
N ARG A 361 10.57 -3.98 -2.89
CA ARG A 361 9.89 -4.82 -1.91
C ARG A 361 9.28 -3.96 -0.81
N SER A 362 7.98 -4.10 -0.60
CA SER A 362 7.27 -3.41 0.47
C SER A 362 6.30 -4.36 1.20
N PRO A 363 5.89 -4.06 2.45
CA PRO A 363 4.96 -4.92 3.15
C PRO A 363 3.57 -4.87 2.52
N LEU A 364 2.96 -6.03 2.43
CA LEU A 364 1.54 -6.20 2.14
C LEU A 364 0.96 -7.19 3.15
N ILE A 365 -0.06 -6.76 3.89
CA ILE A 365 -0.80 -7.59 4.83
C ILE A 365 -2.29 -7.47 4.49
N ILE A 366 -2.97 -8.60 4.32
CA ILE A 366 -4.42 -8.64 4.05
C ILE A 366 -5.09 -9.50 5.13
N SER A 367 -5.98 -8.89 5.90
CA SER A 367 -6.83 -9.57 6.87
C SER A 367 -8.27 -9.61 6.36
N VAL A 368 -8.84 -10.81 6.34
CA VAL A 368 -10.22 -11.04 5.84
C VAL A 368 -11.01 -11.69 6.97
N PRO A 369 -12.19 -11.16 7.36
CA PRO A 369 -13.02 -11.77 8.39
C PRO A 369 -13.32 -13.24 8.10
N GLY A 370 -13.03 -14.10 9.05
CA GLY A 370 -13.25 -15.54 8.92
C GLY A 370 -12.27 -16.27 8.00
N MET A 371 -11.11 -15.67 7.68
CA MET A 371 -10.10 -16.34 6.86
C MET A 371 -9.52 -17.58 7.53
N ASN A 372 -9.14 -18.57 6.73
CA ASN A 372 -8.47 -19.77 7.20
C ASN A 372 -6.99 -19.52 7.50
N ASN A 373 -6.48 -20.13 8.56
CA ASN A 373 -5.07 -20.08 8.95
C ASN A 373 -4.51 -18.64 9.00
N PRO A 374 -5.13 -17.72 9.79
CA PRO A 374 -4.58 -16.39 9.97
C PRO A 374 -3.17 -16.47 10.59
N GLY A 375 -2.37 -15.43 10.41
CA GLY A 375 -1.01 -15.34 10.93
C GLY A 375 0.03 -16.12 10.15
N THR A 376 -0.36 -16.84 9.10
CA THR A 376 0.63 -17.51 8.24
C THR A 376 1.09 -16.56 7.15
N LYS A 377 2.40 -16.57 6.86
CA LYS A 377 3.01 -15.85 5.77
C LYS A 377 2.93 -16.62 4.45
N THR A 378 3.03 -15.92 3.34
CA THR A 378 3.25 -16.51 2.02
C THR A 378 4.54 -15.96 1.38
N ASP A 379 5.28 -16.85 0.73
CA ASP A 379 6.47 -16.50 -0.08
C ASP A 379 6.12 -16.38 -1.58
N ALA A 380 4.84 -16.34 -1.92
CA ALA A 380 4.38 -16.07 -3.28
C ALA A 380 4.89 -14.70 -3.74
N VAL A 381 5.49 -14.64 -4.92
CA VAL A 381 5.82 -13.38 -5.58
C VAL A 381 4.54 -12.78 -6.13
N VAL A 382 4.21 -11.56 -5.68
CA VAL A 382 2.99 -10.83 -6.04
C VAL A 382 3.33 -9.36 -6.27
N GLU A 383 2.45 -8.63 -6.94
CA GLU A 383 2.68 -7.21 -7.25
C GLU A 383 1.50 -6.32 -6.85
N THR A 384 1.74 -5.02 -6.73
CA THR A 384 0.71 -4.04 -6.30
C THR A 384 -0.55 -4.06 -7.17
N LEU A 385 -0.40 -4.31 -8.47
CA LEU A 385 -1.53 -4.42 -9.41
C LEU A 385 -2.56 -5.48 -9.00
N ASP A 386 -2.16 -6.48 -8.21
CA ASP A 386 -3.01 -7.58 -7.76
C ASP A 386 -4.05 -7.15 -6.72
N LEU A 387 -3.89 -5.98 -6.10
CA LEU A 387 -4.79 -5.50 -5.05
C LEU A 387 -6.20 -5.23 -5.57
N PHE A 388 -6.34 -4.56 -6.71
CA PHE A 388 -7.66 -4.20 -7.23
C PHE A 388 -8.52 -5.44 -7.53
N PRO A 389 -8.09 -6.42 -8.34
CA PRO A 389 -8.88 -7.64 -8.58
C PRO A 389 -9.09 -8.45 -7.29
N THR A 390 -8.13 -8.44 -6.35
CA THR A 390 -8.28 -9.12 -5.06
C THR A 390 -9.43 -8.54 -4.24
N LEU A 391 -9.48 -7.22 -4.11
CA LEU A 391 -10.52 -6.56 -3.34
C LEU A 391 -11.90 -6.73 -4.00
N CYS A 392 -11.98 -6.71 -5.33
CA CYS A 392 -13.22 -7.01 -6.04
C CYS A 392 -13.71 -8.44 -5.73
N GLU A 393 -12.84 -9.46 -5.85
CA GLU A 393 -13.23 -10.84 -5.55
C GLU A 393 -13.65 -11.03 -4.09
N LEU A 394 -12.91 -10.44 -3.13
CA LEU A 394 -13.21 -10.54 -1.70
C LEU A 394 -14.53 -9.86 -1.29
N THR A 395 -14.95 -8.85 -2.03
CA THR A 395 -16.19 -8.09 -1.80
C THR A 395 -17.36 -8.56 -2.66
N GLY A 396 -17.12 -9.54 -3.55
CA GLY A 396 -18.13 -10.07 -4.48
C GLY A 396 -18.49 -9.09 -5.60
N LEU A 397 -17.61 -8.14 -5.90
CA LEU A 397 -17.76 -7.27 -7.07
C LEU A 397 -17.24 -7.97 -8.33
N GLU A 398 -17.74 -7.55 -9.47
CA GLU A 398 -17.22 -7.98 -10.76
C GLU A 398 -15.73 -7.60 -10.89
N LEU A 399 -14.95 -8.55 -11.39
CA LEU A 399 -13.52 -8.31 -11.67
C LEU A 399 -13.39 -7.38 -12.86
N PRO A 400 -12.65 -6.27 -12.73
CA PRO A 400 -12.45 -5.35 -13.84
C PRO A 400 -11.56 -5.99 -14.90
N ASP A 401 -12.06 -6.14 -16.11
CA ASP A 401 -11.37 -6.75 -17.27
C ASP A 401 -10.16 -5.90 -17.75
N PHE A 402 -10.15 -4.62 -17.42
CA PHE A 402 -9.05 -3.69 -17.72
C PHE A 402 -7.91 -3.74 -16.70
N ALA A 403 -8.06 -4.43 -15.55
CA ALA A 403 -7.01 -4.50 -14.54
C ALA A 403 -5.94 -5.51 -14.96
N HIS A 404 -4.66 -5.10 -14.85
CA HIS A 404 -3.54 -5.94 -15.28
C HIS A 404 -3.10 -6.97 -14.23
N GLY A 405 -3.53 -6.81 -12.97
CA GLY A 405 -3.19 -7.70 -11.87
C GLY A 405 -4.00 -8.99 -11.82
N LYS A 406 -3.64 -9.86 -10.90
CA LYS A 406 -4.32 -11.12 -10.62
C LYS A 406 -4.83 -11.15 -9.19
N SER A 407 -5.99 -11.74 -8.96
CA SER A 407 -6.50 -11.88 -7.59
C SER A 407 -5.58 -12.74 -6.72
N LEU A 408 -5.31 -12.27 -5.50
CA LEU A 408 -4.53 -12.95 -4.46
C LEU A 408 -5.40 -13.85 -3.56
N VAL A 409 -6.68 -13.98 -3.84
CA VAL A 409 -7.59 -14.85 -3.07
C VAL A 409 -7.09 -16.29 -2.97
N PRO A 410 -6.47 -16.90 -3.99
CA PRO A 410 -5.84 -18.21 -3.84
C PRO A 410 -4.77 -18.26 -2.74
N GLN A 411 -3.85 -17.27 -2.67
CA GLN A 411 -2.79 -17.17 -1.67
C GLN A 411 -3.36 -16.80 -0.28
N ILE A 412 -4.42 -16.02 -0.23
CA ILE A 412 -5.13 -15.72 1.03
C ILE A 412 -5.75 -17.00 1.60
N LYS A 413 -6.36 -17.84 0.77
CA LYS A 413 -6.97 -19.13 1.19
C LYS A 413 -5.93 -20.19 1.53
N ASN A 414 -4.83 -20.24 0.79
CA ASN A 414 -3.74 -21.20 1.00
C ASN A 414 -2.38 -20.52 0.76
N PRO A 415 -1.57 -20.30 1.83
CA PRO A 415 -0.30 -19.58 1.73
C PRO A 415 0.75 -20.26 0.85
N ASN A 416 0.57 -21.55 0.53
CA ASN A 416 1.50 -22.34 -0.27
C ASN A 416 1.21 -22.27 -1.79
N VAL A 417 0.17 -21.57 -2.20
CA VAL A 417 -0.10 -21.35 -3.62
C VAL A 417 0.98 -20.45 -4.18
N GLU A 418 1.60 -20.89 -5.26
CA GLU A 418 2.64 -20.12 -5.96
C GLU A 418 2.10 -18.77 -6.43
N GLY A 419 3.01 -17.78 -6.44
CA GLY A 419 2.74 -16.48 -7.02
C GLY A 419 3.02 -16.46 -8.53
N HIS A 420 3.33 -15.28 -9.02
CA HIS A 420 3.73 -15.05 -10.40
C HIS A 420 5.02 -14.22 -10.46
N THR A 421 5.34 -13.61 -11.59
CA THR A 421 6.46 -12.69 -11.69
C THR A 421 5.99 -11.26 -11.40
N ALA A 422 6.76 -10.51 -10.61
CA ALA A 422 6.54 -9.09 -10.37
C ALA A 422 7.34 -8.25 -11.37
N TYR A 423 6.67 -7.26 -11.97
CA TYR A 423 7.28 -6.35 -12.93
C TYR A 423 7.34 -4.94 -12.35
N ALA A 424 8.48 -4.26 -12.58
CA ALA A 424 8.62 -2.86 -12.22
C ALA A 424 9.43 -2.10 -13.29
N TYR A 425 9.28 -0.78 -13.30
CA TYR A 425 9.90 0.06 -14.31
C TYR A 425 10.29 1.44 -13.78
N THR A 426 11.22 2.05 -14.51
CA THR A 426 11.56 3.46 -14.43
C THR A 426 11.63 4.02 -15.85
N ASN A 427 11.95 5.31 -16.01
CA ASN A 427 12.21 5.89 -17.33
C ASN A 427 13.47 5.32 -18.02
N ARG A 428 14.32 4.58 -17.31
CA ARG A 428 15.63 4.11 -17.79
C ARG A 428 15.75 2.61 -17.94
N ALA A 429 14.91 1.86 -17.25
CA ALA A 429 15.01 0.40 -17.21
C ALA A 429 13.70 -0.25 -16.82
N LYS A 430 13.57 -1.53 -17.17
CA LYS A 430 12.46 -2.41 -16.76
C LYS A 430 13.03 -3.62 -16.04
N THR A 431 12.34 -4.11 -15.04
CA THR A 431 12.80 -5.29 -14.28
C THR A 431 11.67 -6.29 -14.09
N ILE A 432 12.04 -7.57 -13.97
CA ILE A 432 11.13 -8.64 -13.58
C ILE A 432 11.77 -9.50 -12.50
N ARG A 433 10.97 -9.86 -11.50
CA ARG A 433 11.34 -10.66 -10.34
C ARG A 433 10.53 -11.95 -10.33
N ASN A 434 11.18 -13.11 -10.31
CA ASN A 434 10.54 -14.38 -9.99
C ASN A 434 11.02 -14.89 -8.62
N ALA A 435 10.75 -16.13 -8.27
CA ALA A 435 11.13 -16.68 -6.97
C ALA A 435 12.66 -16.67 -6.70
N SER A 436 13.50 -16.77 -7.73
CA SER A 436 14.95 -16.93 -7.62
C SER A 436 15.78 -15.79 -8.21
N HIS A 437 15.30 -15.14 -9.27
CA HIS A 437 16.10 -14.16 -10.01
C HIS A 437 15.39 -12.84 -10.21
N ARG A 438 16.16 -11.77 -10.33
CA ARG A 438 15.75 -10.47 -10.86
C ARG A 438 16.52 -10.19 -12.15
N LEU A 439 15.80 -9.95 -13.24
CA LEU A 439 16.39 -9.45 -14.50
C LEU A 439 16.04 -7.98 -14.65
N THR A 440 17.03 -7.16 -14.95
CA THR A 440 16.83 -5.74 -15.31
C THR A 440 17.40 -5.50 -16.71
N LEU A 441 16.56 -4.92 -17.57
CA LEU A 441 16.91 -4.48 -18.92
C LEU A 441 16.93 -2.96 -18.97
N HIS A 442 18.06 -2.39 -19.26
CA HIS A 442 18.25 -0.94 -19.41
C HIS A 442 17.98 -0.49 -20.85
N ASN A 443 17.51 0.74 -21.00
CA ASN A 443 17.20 1.31 -22.32
C ASN A 443 18.45 1.47 -23.22
N ASP A 444 19.64 1.54 -22.63
CA ASP A 444 20.95 1.57 -23.33
C ASP A 444 21.44 0.19 -23.76
N GLY A 445 20.69 -0.87 -23.45
CA GLY A 445 21.03 -2.25 -23.77
C GLY A 445 21.85 -2.97 -22.69
N TYR A 446 22.18 -2.33 -21.59
CA TYR A 446 22.83 -3.01 -20.46
C TYR A 446 21.87 -4.00 -19.80
N VAL A 447 22.37 -5.17 -19.41
CA VAL A 447 21.57 -6.27 -18.84
C VAL A 447 22.16 -6.67 -17.50
N GLU A 448 21.30 -6.74 -16.49
CA GLU A 448 21.65 -7.23 -15.16
C GLU A 448 20.75 -8.40 -14.79
N LEU A 449 21.38 -9.49 -14.33
CA LEU A 449 20.69 -10.63 -13.73
C LEU A 449 21.26 -10.88 -12.35
N TYR A 450 20.40 -10.95 -11.36
CA TYR A 450 20.76 -11.20 -9.97
C TYR A 450 20.12 -12.50 -9.48
N ASP A 451 20.91 -13.32 -8.78
CA ASP A 451 20.48 -14.57 -8.18
C ASP A 451 20.22 -14.36 -6.68
N HIS A 452 18.94 -14.32 -6.30
CA HIS A 452 18.51 -14.15 -4.92
C HIS A 452 18.57 -15.43 -4.09
N THR A 453 18.98 -16.54 -4.65
CA THR A 453 19.24 -17.80 -3.92
C THR A 453 20.64 -17.83 -3.30
N THR A 454 21.49 -16.87 -3.68
CA THR A 454 22.88 -16.73 -3.18
C THR A 454 23.00 -15.56 -2.19
N PRO A 455 24.01 -15.57 -1.32
CA PRO A 455 24.24 -14.46 -0.37
C PRO A 455 24.61 -13.14 -1.06
N GLU A 456 25.17 -13.20 -2.28
CA GLU A 456 25.56 -12.03 -3.05
C GLU A 456 24.38 -11.20 -3.51
N LYS A 457 23.20 -11.84 -3.71
CA LYS A 457 21.98 -11.15 -4.16
C LYS A 457 22.27 -10.16 -5.30
N GLU A 458 21.98 -8.88 -5.10
CA GLU A 458 22.11 -7.82 -6.11
C GLU A 458 23.51 -7.17 -6.16
N THR A 459 24.52 -7.74 -5.49
CA THR A 459 25.91 -7.27 -5.58
C THR A 459 26.69 -7.88 -6.76
N LYS A 460 26.17 -8.94 -7.39
CA LYS A 460 26.86 -9.66 -8.45
C LYS A 460 25.97 -9.90 -9.66
N ASN A 461 26.25 -9.21 -10.75
CA ASN A 461 25.57 -9.46 -12.01
C ASN A 461 26.04 -10.79 -12.62
N VAL A 462 25.10 -11.74 -12.78
CA VAL A 462 25.34 -13.09 -13.32
C VAL A 462 24.75 -13.30 -14.74
N ALA A 463 24.40 -12.21 -15.44
CA ALA A 463 23.73 -12.28 -16.74
C ALA A 463 24.54 -13.06 -17.79
N GLN A 464 25.86 -12.84 -17.86
CA GLN A 464 26.71 -13.51 -18.81
C GLN A 464 26.82 -15.02 -18.57
N GLN A 465 26.73 -15.46 -17.32
CA GLN A 465 26.79 -16.86 -16.92
C GLN A 465 25.47 -17.61 -17.13
N ASN A 466 24.37 -16.87 -17.25
CA ASN A 466 22.99 -17.43 -17.26
C ASN A 466 22.18 -16.94 -18.47
N PRO A 467 22.64 -17.07 -19.72
CA PRO A 467 21.95 -16.50 -20.89
C PRO A 467 20.58 -17.12 -21.14
N ALA A 468 20.33 -18.36 -20.72
CA ALA A 468 19.01 -19.01 -20.83
C ALA A 468 17.99 -18.37 -19.89
N VAL A 469 18.39 -18.03 -18.65
CA VAL A 469 17.52 -17.33 -17.67
C VAL A 469 17.22 -15.92 -18.16
N VAL A 470 18.23 -15.20 -18.65
CA VAL A 470 18.06 -13.86 -19.25
C VAL A 470 17.03 -13.91 -20.37
N LYS A 471 17.17 -14.85 -21.32
CA LYS A 471 16.24 -14.99 -22.46
C LYS A 471 14.80 -15.27 -21.99
N ALA A 472 14.62 -16.17 -21.02
CA ALA A 472 13.31 -16.53 -20.50
C ALA A 472 12.61 -15.36 -19.80
N LEU A 473 13.33 -14.64 -18.93
CA LEU A 473 12.77 -13.50 -18.20
C LEU A 473 12.56 -12.27 -19.10
N ALA A 474 13.45 -12.02 -20.08
CA ALA A 474 13.27 -10.95 -21.05
C ALA A 474 12.00 -11.11 -21.89
N ALA A 475 11.66 -12.35 -22.27
CA ALA A 475 10.41 -12.64 -22.98
C ALA A 475 9.17 -12.27 -22.16
N LEU A 476 9.23 -12.37 -20.82
CA LEU A 476 8.15 -11.96 -19.93
C LEU A 476 8.08 -10.43 -19.73
N ILE A 477 9.23 -9.75 -19.68
CA ILE A 477 9.28 -8.27 -19.59
C ILE A 477 8.56 -7.64 -20.79
N ASN A 478 8.77 -8.17 -21.99
CA ASN A 478 8.20 -7.62 -23.22
C ASN A 478 6.67 -7.79 -23.33
N GLN A 479 6.06 -8.54 -22.42
CA GLN A 479 4.60 -8.74 -22.35
C GLN A 479 3.93 -7.83 -21.30
N LYS A 480 4.73 -7.05 -20.57
CA LYS A 480 4.26 -6.23 -19.46
C LYS A 480 4.73 -4.78 -19.62
N GLY A 481 4.05 -3.89 -18.96
CA GLY A 481 4.45 -2.48 -18.84
C GLY A 481 3.37 -1.52 -19.33
N PRO A 482 3.60 -0.21 -19.21
CA PRO A 482 2.73 0.80 -19.78
C PRO A 482 2.55 0.58 -21.28
N GLU A 483 1.34 0.77 -21.77
CA GLU A 483 1.09 0.87 -23.22
C GLU A 483 1.70 2.19 -23.72
N ASP A 484 2.42 2.13 -24.86
CA ASP A 484 3.11 3.28 -25.47
C ASP A 484 2.12 4.37 -25.94
#